data_6e19ab3a5eb350da1300dff40e94c5b2
#
_entry.id   6e19ab3a5eb350da1300dff40e94c5b2
#
_cell.length_a   1.000
_cell.length_b   1.000
_cell.length_c   1.000
_cell.angle_alpha   90.00
_cell.angle_beta   90.00
_cell.angle_gamma   90.00
#
_symmetry.space_group_name_H-M   'P 1'
#
loop_
_entity.id
_entity.type
_entity.pdbx_description
1 polymer ?
#
loop_
_entity_poly.entity_id
_entity_poly.type
_entity_poly.pdbx_seq_one_letter_code
_entity_poly.pdbx_strand_id
1 'polypeptide(L)'
;MPISVMLPVGVLLLGAASPGASAPANASRTLYVQPLGGCAGKAQGTEQVVAALRAFYPIEVRVLECQELPRAAYYPPRKRYRAERLLTYLNQRLPKDGWRILGLTDVDISTTKDKVPDWGVMGLGELPGTATVISSFRCRKQARNPAHAIERLAKVAVHEIGHTLGLPHCPTRSCLMEDAMGKVVTTDRERDFCANCRALAEQNGFAIAENPAAAWLGAR
;
A
#
# COMPACT_ATOMS: atom_id res chain seq x y z
N MET A 1 35.59 68.19 -37.09
CA MET A 1 34.75 67.92 -35.94
C MET A 1 33.75 66.81 -36.34
N PRO A 2 33.89 65.55 -35.84
CA PRO A 2 32.94 64.53 -36.15
C PRO A 2 31.88 64.45 -35.02
N ILE A 3 30.63 64.34 -35.45
CA ILE A 3 29.42 64.26 -34.63
C ILE A 3 29.29 62.75 -34.21
N SER A 4 29.30 62.50 -32.90
CA SER A 4 29.11 61.13 -32.29
C SER A 4 27.58 60.89 -32.16
N VAL A 5 27.09 59.86 -32.82
CA VAL A 5 25.72 59.40 -32.69
C VAL A 5 25.67 58.32 -31.62
N MET A 6 25.00 58.58 -30.49
CA MET A 6 24.68 57.60 -29.43
C MET A 6 23.45 56.76 -29.84
N LEU A 7 23.63 55.44 -29.92
CA LEU A 7 22.55 54.47 -30.06
C LEU A 7 22.03 54.08 -28.67
N PRO A 8 20.70 53.89 -28.47
CA PRO A 8 20.17 53.47 -27.19
C PRO A 8 20.35 51.93 -26.98
N VAL A 9 20.84 51.58 -25.79
CA VAL A 9 20.96 50.22 -25.32
C VAL A 9 19.57 49.74 -24.94
N GLY A 10 19.04 48.79 -25.71
CA GLY A 10 17.79 48.11 -25.38
C GLY A 10 18.01 47.11 -24.24
N VAL A 11 17.30 47.29 -23.12
CA VAL A 11 17.24 46.34 -21.99
C VAL A 11 16.33 45.20 -22.37
N LEU A 12 16.88 44.00 -22.59
CA LEU A 12 16.15 42.78 -22.81
C LEU A 12 15.66 42.27 -21.44
N LEU A 13 14.37 42.43 -21.16
CA LEU A 13 13.72 41.79 -19.98
C LEU A 13 13.60 40.29 -20.27
N LEU A 14 14.47 39.49 -19.69
CA LEU A 14 14.31 38.02 -19.59
C LEU A 14 13.14 37.74 -18.66
N GLY A 15 12.00 37.36 -19.19
CA GLY A 15 10.88 36.83 -18.45
C GLY A 15 11.27 35.50 -17.79
N ALA A 16 11.32 35.51 -16.46
CA ALA A 16 11.46 34.27 -15.66
C ALA A 16 10.23 33.40 -15.86
N ALA A 17 10.38 32.29 -16.58
CA ALA A 17 9.38 31.25 -16.65
C ALA A 17 9.22 30.66 -15.26
N SER A 18 8.04 30.80 -14.66
CA SER A 18 7.68 30.10 -13.43
C SER A 18 7.79 28.59 -13.66
N PRO A 19 8.45 27.80 -12.75
CA PRO A 19 8.44 26.36 -12.87
C PRO A 19 7.01 25.87 -12.75
N GLY A 20 6.46 25.32 -13.85
CA GLY A 20 5.15 24.70 -13.86
C GLY A 20 5.09 23.64 -12.76
N ALA A 21 4.06 23.71 -11.92
CA ALA A 21 3.78 22.70 -10.92
C ALA A 21 3.67 21.34 -11.64
N SER A 22 4.66 20.47 -11.43
CA SER A 22 4.60 19.08 -11.91
C SER A 22 3.39 18.42 -11.28
N ALA A 23 2.53 17.80 -12.10
CA ALA A 23 1.43 16.98 -11.61
C ALA A 23 1.96 15.98 -10.56
N PRO A 24 1.22 15.71 -9.48
CA PRO A 24 1.69 14.81 -8.43
C PRO A 24 2.09 13.47 -9.06
N ALA A 25 3.27 12.99 -8.70
CA ALA A 25 3.93 11.82 -9.29
C ALA A 25 3.08 10.53 -9.35
N ASN A 26 1.94 10.51 -8.64
CA ASN A 26 1.02 9.38 -8.55
C ASN A 26 -0.27 9.51 -9.37
N ALA A 27 -0.55 10.65 -10.03
CA ALA A 27 -1.86 10.95 -10.63
C ALA A 27 -2.27 10.01 -11.79
N SER A 28 -1.34 9.21 -12.33
CA SER A 28 -1.60 8.24 -13.42
C SER A 28 -1.49 6.77 -12.98
N ARG A 29 -1.36 6.48 -11.68
CA ARG A 29 -1.12 5.12 -11.16
C ARG A 29 -2.41 4.49 -10.68
N THR A 30 -2.74 3.29 -11.18
CA THR A 30 -3.90 2.52 -10.73
C THR A 30 -3.46 1.34 -9.88
N LEU A 31 -3.92 1.28 -8.63
CA LEU A 31 -3.83 0.12 -7.75
C LEU A 31 -5.08 -0.73 -7.90
N TYR A 32 -4.91 -2.01 -8.20
CA TYR A 32 -6.02 -2.95 -8.25
C TYR A 32 -6.13 -3.73 -6.94
N VAL A 33 -7.36 -3.85 -6.42
CA VAL A 33 -7.69 -4.74 -5.31
C VAL A 33 -8.40 -5.96 -5.88
N GLN A 34 -7.80 -7.15 -5.68
CA GLN A 34 -8.32 -8.44 -6.12
C GLN A 34 -8.88 -9.21 -4.92
N PRO A 35 -10.19 -9.27 -4.73
CA PRO A 35 -10.79 -10.18 -3.75
C PRO A 35 -10.54 -11.65 -4.15
N LEU A 36 -10.15 -12.48 -3.16
CA LEU A 36 -9.78 -13.88 -3.34
C LEU A 36 -10.52 -14.78 -2.35
N GLY A 37 -11.28 -15.74 -2.87
CA GLY A 37 -12.10 -16.66 -2.07
C GLY A 37 -13.36 -16.01 -1.52
N GLY A 38 -14.31 -16.84 -1.07
CA GLY A 38 -15.56 -16.35 -0.50
C GLY A 38 -16.41 -15.49 -1.44
N CYS A 39 -16.35 -15.72 -2.75
CA CYS A 39 -16.97 -14.90 -3.78
C CYS A 39 -18.49 -14.83 -3.71
N ALA A 40 -19.15 -15.71 -2.97
CA ALA A 40 -20.61 -15.67 -2.71
C ALA A 40 -21.03 -14.50 -1.79
N GLY A 41 -20.07 -13.87 -1.09
CA GLY A 41 -20.25 -12.64 -0.31
C GLY A 41 -19.13 -11.64 -0.62
N LYS A 42 -19.41 -10.34 -0.56
CA LYS A 42 -18.33 -9.34 -0.69
C LYS A 42 -17.29 -9.61 0.40
N ALA A 43 -16.01 -9.71 0.04
CA ALA A 43 -14.93 -9.85 1.00
C ALA A 43 -15.04 -8.75 2.06
N GLN A 44 -15.25 -9.15 3.31
CA GLN A 44 -15.54 -8.23 4.40
C GLN A 44 -14.37 -7.24 4.58
N GLY A 45 -14.66 -5.95 4.58
CA GLY A 45 -13.66 -4.89 4.75
C GLY A 45 -13.07 -4.34 3.44
N THR A 46 -13.53 -4.78 2.26
CA THR A 46 -13.03 -4.28 0.97
C THR A 46 -13.19 -2.75 0.86
N GLU A 47 -14.34 -2.21 1.24
CA GLU A 47 -14.62 -0.77 1.16
C GLU A 47 -13.67 0.04 2.06
N GLN A 48 -13.43 -0.44 3.28
CA GLN A 48 -12.54 0.21 4.24
C GLN A 48 -11.07 0.13 3.80
N VAL A 49 -10.64 -1.00 3.25
CA VAL A 49 -9.31 -1.15 2.65
C VAL A 49 -9.13 -0.15 1.50
N VAL A 50 -10.09 -0.06 0.58
CA VAL A 50 -10.05 0.90 -0.55
C VAL A 50 -10.02 2.34 -0.04
N ALA A 51 -10.85 2.68 0.95
CA ALA A 51 -10.88 4.02 1.54
C ALA A 51 -9.53 4.39 2.18
N ALA A 52 -8.93 3.46 2.93
CA ALA A 52 -7.62 3.67 3.54
C ALA A 52 -6.51 3.84 2.48
N LEU A 53 -6.49 3.00 1.46
CA LEU A 53 -5.50 3.11 0.39
C LEU A 53 -5.58 4.45 -0.35
N ARG A 54 -6.79 4.94 -0.64
CA ARG A 54 -7.02 6.27 -1.24
C ARG A 54 -6.63 7.42 -0.32
N ALA A 55 -6.82 7.25 0.99
CA ALA A 55 -6.46 8.27 1.97
C ALA A 55 -4.94 8.42 2.13
N PHE A 56 -4.20 7.32 2.06
CA PHE A 56 -2.75 7.31 2.24
C PHE A 56 -1.97 7.56 0.95
N TYR A 57 -2.48 7.05 -0.16
CA TYR A 57 -1.80 7.10 -1.44
C TYR A 57 -2.68 7.89 -2.44
N PRO A 58 -2.21 9.04 -2.96
CA PRO A 58 -2.95 9.84 -3.94
C PRO A 58 -2.95 9.15 -5.31
N ILE A 59 -3.62 8.02 -5.41
CA ILE A 59 -3.69 7.11 -6.57
C ILE A 59 -5.13 6.69 -6.83
N GLU A 60 -5.40 6.22 -8.04
CA GLU A 60 -6.65 5.54 -8.34
C GLU A 60 -6.64 4.13 -7.75
N VAL A 61 -7.75 3.72 -7.11
CA VAL A 61 -7.94 2.35 -6.60
C VAL A 61 -9.20 1.76 -7.22
N ARG A 62 -9.03 0.64 -7.93
CA ARG A 62 -10.10 -0.12 -8.58
C ARG A 62 -10.21 -1.51 -7.95
N VAL A 63 -11.44 -2.01 -7.81
CA VAL A 63 -11.70 -3.36 -7.31
C VAL A 63 -12.03 -4.25 -8.49
N LEU A 64 -11.33 -5.39 -8.61
CA LEU A 64 -11.59 -6.41 -9.61
C LEU A 64 -12.72 -7.35 -9.16
N GLU A 65 -13.26 -8.11 -10.12
CA GLU A 65 -14.18 -9.18 -9.80
C GLU A 65 -13.51 -10.24 -8.93
N CYS A 66 -14.28 -10.75 -7.94
CA CYS A 66 -13.78 -11.78 -7.03
C CYS A 66 -13.32 -13.04 -7.80
N GLN A 67 -12.23 -13.63 -7.37
CA GLN A 67 -11.70 -14.87 -7.90
C GLN A 67 -11.58 -15.93 -6.80
N GLU A 68 -11.72 -17.18 -7.18
CA GLU A 68 -11.43 -18.30 -6.28
C GLU A 68 -9.94 -18.35 -5.93
N LEU A 69 -9.65 -18.84 -4.73
CA LEU A 69 -8.27 -19.04 -4.30
C LEU A 69 -7.56 -20.09 -5.15
N PRO A 70 -6.35 -19.81 -5.66
CA PRO A 70 -5.62 -20.76 -6.50
C PRO A 70 -5.23 -22.01 -5.69
N ARG A 71 -5.66 -23.19 -6.13
CA ARG A 71 -5.34 -24.48 -5.47
C ARG A 71 -3.84 -24.69 -5.29
N ALA A 72 -3.01 -24.21 -6.22
CA ALA A 72 -1.56 -24.28 -6.14
C ALA A 72 -0.96 -23.55 -4.94
N ALA A 73 -1.67 -22.56 -4.37
CA ALA A 73 -1.23 -21.85 -3.17
C ALA A 73 -1.64 -22.56 -1.87
N TYR A 74 -2.54 -23.56 -1.92
CA TYR A 74 -2.99 -24.25 -0.72
C TYR A 74 -1.88 -25.11 -0.11
N TYR A 75 -1.76 -25.05 1.23
CA TYR A 75 -0.82 -25.84 2.05
C TYR A 75 -1.59 -26.75 3.02
N PRO A 76 -1.83 -28.02 2.62
CA PRO A 76 -2.68 -28.94 3.38
C PRO A 76 -2.26 -29.19 4.83
N PRO A 77 -0.94 -29.32 5.17
CA PRO A 77 -0.53 -29.67 6.54
C PRO A 77 -1.02 -28.71 7.62
N ARG A 78 -1.28 -27.46 7.24
CA ARG A 78 -1.76 -26.42 8.17
C ARG A 78 -3.09 -25.80 7.74
N LYS A 79 -3.71 -26.30 6.66
CA LYS A 79 -4.97 -25.77 6.09
C LYS A 79 -4.88 -24.25 5.83
N ARG A 80 -3.77 -23.81 5.23
CA ARG A 80 -3.44 -22.41 4.94
C ARG A 80 -3.13 -22.21 3.47
N TYR A 81 -2.96 -20.96 3.08
CA TYR A 81 -2.46 -20.60 1.77
C TYR A 81 -1.08 -19.95 1.88
N ARG A 82 -0.17 -20.34 0.97
CA ARG A 82 1.18 -19.78 0.90
C ARG A 82 1.13 -18.41 0.26
N ALA A 83 1.52 -17.38 1.01
CA ALA A 83 1.46 -16.00 0.56
C ALA A 83 2.35 -15.76 -0.66
N GLU A 84 3.54 -16.35 -0.73
CA GLU A 84 4.45 -16.23 -1.88
C GLU A 84 3.81 -16.77 -3.18
N ARG A 85 3.02 -17.84 -3.08
CA ARG A 85 2.30 -18.40 -4.24
C ARG A 85 1.11 -17.52 -4.63
N LEU A 86 0.49 -16.85 -3.66
CA LEU A 86 -0.55 -15.85 -3.94
C LEU A 86 0.04 -14.61 -4.62
N LEU A 87 1.25 -14.15 -4.21
CA LEU A 87 1.94 -13.05 -4.91
C LEU A 87 2.23 -13.42 -6.38
N THR A 88 2.75 -14.63 -6.64
CA THR A 88 2.98 -15.11 -8.00
C THR A 88 1.68 -15.12 -8.82
N TYR A 89 0.57 -15.58 -8.23
CA TYR A 89 -0.74 -15.59 -8.88
C TYR A 89 -1.26 -14.18 -9.18
N LEU A 90 -1.06 -13.24 -8.26
CA LEU A 90 -1.49 -11.85 -8.40
C LEU A 90 -0.67 -11.13 -9.47
N ASN A 91 0.64 -11.31 -9.51
CA ASN A 91 1.49 -10.72 -10.54
C ASN A 91 1.06 -11.11 -11.96
N GLN A 92 0.59 -12.36 -12.16
CA GLN A 92 0.06 -12.83 -13.44
C GLN A 92 -1.29 -12.20 -13.82
N ARG A 93 -1.96 -11.56 -12.86
CA ARG A 93 -3.30 -10.97 -13.00
C ARG A 93 -3.31 -9.44 -12.92
N LEU A 94 -2.15 -8.84 -12.69
CA LEU A 94 -2.04 -7.38 -12.73
C LEU A 94 -2.46 -6.90 -14.14
N PRO A 95 -3.52 -6.08 -14.27
CA PRO A 95 -3.92 -5.50 -15.53
C PRO A 95 -2.79 -4.72 -16.19
N LYS A 96 -2.77 -4.64 -17.53
CA LYS A 96 -1.69 -3.98 -18.28
C LYS A 96 -1.52 -2.49 -17.93
N ASP A 97 -2.60 -1.83 -17.54
CA ASP A 97 -2.65 -0.44 -17.07
C ASP A 97 -2.45 -0.33 -15.55
N GLY A 98 -2.26 -1.47 -14.88
CA GLY A 98 -2.09 -1.54 -13.43
C GLY A 98 -0.66 -1.22 -12.99
N TRP A 99 -0.58 -0.42 -11.95
CA TRP A 99 0.68 -0.13 -11.28
C TRP A 99 1.01 -1.14 -10.18
N ARG A 100 0.01 -1.56 -9.40
CA ARG A 100 0.14 -2.54 -8.30
C ARG A 100 -1.14 -3.36 -8.19
N ILE A 101 -1.03 -4.53 -7.56
CA ILE A 101 -2.17 -5.38 -7.24
C ILE A 101 -2.11 -5.84 -5.78
N LEU A 102 -3.23 -5.70 -5.08
CA LEU A 102 -3.41 -6.16 -3.71
C LEU A 102 -4.45 -7.29 -3.69
N GLY A 103 -4.05 -8.49 -3.30
CA GLY A 103 -4.96 -9.59 -3.01
C GLY A 103 -5.57 -9.43 -1.63
N LEU A 104 -6.88 -9.55 -1.53
CA LEU A 104 -7.63 -9.49 -0.27
C LEU A 104 -8.37 -10.80 -0.03
N THR A 105 -8.09 -11.45 1.10
CA THR A 105 -8.74 -12.72 1.47
C THR A 105 -9.14 -12.78 2.94
N ASP A 106 -9.88 -13.79 3.32
CA ASP A 106 -10.30 -14.07 4.70
C ASP A 106 -9.76 -15.38 5.26
N VAL A 107 -8.96 -16.12 4.47
CA VAL A 107 -8.33 -17.38 4.89
C VAL A 107 -6.98 -17.16 5.56
N ASP A 108 -6.51 -18.11 6.36
CA ASP A 108 -5.18 -18.03 6.99
C ASP A 108 -4.09 -18.15 5.92
N ILE A 109 -3.13 -17.20 5.96
CA ILE A 109 -1.98 -17.17 5.06
C ILE A 109 -0.68 -17.29 5.84
N SER A 110 0.35 -17.84 5.18
CA SER A 110 1.67 -18.04 5.76
C SER A 110 2.78 -17.82 4.75
N THR A 111 3.97 -17.52 5.28
CA THR A 111 5.20 -17.37 4.51
C THR A 111 6.32 -18.18 5.15
N THR A 112 7.44 -18.34 4.48
CA THR A 112 8.69 -18.81 5.10
C THR A 112 9.38 -17.59 5.72
N LYS A 113 9.65 -17.67 7.03
CA LYS A 113 10.43 -16.66 7.76
C LYS A 113 11.63 -17.34 8.43
N ASP A 114 12.83 -17.00 7.98
CA ASP A 114 14.07 -17.61 8.47
C ASP A 114 14.03 -19.14 8.37
N LYS A 115 14.17 -19.83 9.52
CA LYS A 115 14.09 -21.29 9.62
C LYS A 115 12.66 -21.83 9.82
N VAL A 116 11.66 -20.96 9.88
CA VAL A 116 10.26 -21.36 10.07
C VAL A 116 9.56 -21.41 8.71
N PRO A 117 9.28 -22.61 8.18
CA PRO A 117 8.75 -22.76 6.81
C PRO A 117 7.28 -22.34 6.67
N ASP A 118 6.56 -22.17 7.78
CA ASP A 118 5.11 -21.89 7.79
C ASP A 118 4.77 -20.84 8.87
N TRP A 119 5.37 -19.67 8.75
CA TRP A 119 5.08 -18.52 9.62
C TRP A 119 3.79 -17.83 9.17
N GLY A 120 2.79 -17.80 10.06
CA GLY A 120 1.52 -17.17 9.74
C GLY A 120 1.59 -15.64 9.79
N VAL A 121 1.10 -14.98 8.74
CA VAL A 121 1.16 -13.52 8.56
C VAL A 121 -0.22 -12.90 8.38
N MET A 122 -0.32 -11.59 8.56
CA MET A 122 -1.51 -10.79 8.22
C MET A 122 -1.47 -10.34 6.77
N GLY A 123 -0.28 -10.10 6.24
CA GLY A 123 -0.01 -9.73 4.88
C GLY A 123 1.40 -10.14 4.45
N LEU A 124 1.67 -10.00 3.17
CA LEU A 124 2.99 -10.11 2.56
C LEU A 124 3.04 -9.24 1.31
N GLY A 125 3.96 -8.28 1.26
CA GLY A 125 4.26 -7.47 0.09
C GLY A 125 5.65 -7.80 -0.46
N GLU A 126 5.82 -7.67 -1.77
CA GLU A 126 7.14 -7.68 -2.40
C GLU A 126 7.91 -6.42 -2.02
N LEU A 127 9.22 -6.53 -1.79
CA LEU A 127 10.06 -5.40 -1.34
C LEU A 127 11.30 -5.24 -2.25
N PRO A 128 11.32 -4.28 -3.20
CA PRO A 128 10.17 -3.65 -3.82
C PRO A 128 9.45 -4.60 -4.79
N GLY A 129 8.25 -4.25 -5.22
CA GLY A 129 7.54 -5.11 -6.17
C GLY A 129 6.20 -4.56 -6.63
N THR A 130 5.37 -5.44 -7.19
CA THR A 130 4.08 -5.07 -7.80
C THR A 130 2.89 -5.73 -7.11
N ALA A 131 3.10 -6.83 -6.39
CA ALA A 131 2.03 -7.57 -5.74
C ALA A 131 2.14 -7.57 -4.22
N THR A 132 0.98 -7.58 -3.58
CA THR A 132 0.84 -7.81 -2.15
C THR A 132 -0.43 -8.61 -1.87
N VAL A 133 -0.46 -9.34 -0.76
CA VAL A 133 -1.64 -10.06 -0.29
C VAL A 133 -1.86 -9.79 1.19
N ILE A 134 -3.12 -9.57 1.57
CA ILE A 134 -3.54 -9.37 2.96
C ILE A 134 -4.68 -10.32 3.32
N SER A 135 -4.78 -10.63 4.60
CA SER A 135 -5.85 -11.49 5.12
C SER A 135 -6.49 -10.95 6.39
N SER A 136 -7.82 -10.93 6.42
CA SER A 136 -8.59 -10.60 7.62
C SER A 136 -8.53 -11.68 8.70
N PHE A 137 -8.09 -12.90 8.38
CA PHE A 137 -8.12 -14.04 9.30
C PHE A 137 -7.44 -13.75 10.64
N ARG A 138 -6.21 -13.20 10.61
CA ARG A 138 -5.45 -12.89 11.82
C ARG A 138 -5.84 -11.55 12.43
N CYS A 139 -6.35 -10.60 11.64
CA CYS A 139 -6.86 -9.32 12.13
C CYS A 139 -8.02 -9.48 13.11
N ARG A 140 -8.80 -10.57 12.98
CA ARG A 140 -9.90 -10.91 13.91
C ARG A 140 -9.44 -11.42 15.27
N LYS A 141 -8.18 -11.89 15.39
CA LYS A 141 -7.67 -12.40 16.68
C LYS A 141 -7.62 -11.29 17.71
N GLN A 142 -8.26 -11.51 18.86
CA GLN A 142 -8.33 -10.53 19.95
C GLN A 142 -8.87 -9.15 19.51
N ALA A 143 -9.64 -9.08 18.44
CA ALA A 143 -10.33 -7.87 18.06
C ALA A 143 -11.50 -7.59 19.03
N ARG A 144 -11.68 -6.32 19.42
CA ARG A 144 -12.76 -5.91 20.32
C ARG A 144 -14.16 -6.08 19.69
N ASN A 145 -14.22 -5.88 18.38
CA ASN A 145 -15.43 -6.01 17.56
C ASN A 145 -15.05 -6.15 16.07
N PRO A 146 -16.00 -6.42 15.17
CA PRO A 146 -15.72 -6.52 13.73
C PRO A 146 -15.09 -5.26 13.12
N ALA A 147 -15.52 -4.06 13.50
CA ALA A 147 -14.96 -2.81 12.99
C ALA A 147 -13.47 -2.66 13.35
N HIS A 148 -13.06 -3.06 14.55
CA HIS A 148 -11.66 -3.08 14.96
C HIS A 148 -10.82 -4.06 14.12
N ALA A 149 -11.37 -5.23 13.78
CA ALA A 149 -10.67 -6.17 12.89
C ALA A 149 -10.49 -5.60 11.48
N ILE A 150 -11.49 -4.86 10.98
CA ILE A 150 -11.44 -4.18 9.68
C ILE A 150 -10.44 -3.02 9.70
N GLU A 151 -10.38 -2.23 10.77
CA GLU A 151 -9.35 -1.18 10.94
C GLU A 151 -7.94 -1.77 10.85
N ARG A 152 -7.68 -2.88 11.56
CA ARG A 152 -6.40 -3.60 11.47
C ARG A 152 -6.09 -4.05 10.05
N LEU A 153 -7.07 -4.62 9.36
CA LEU A 153 -6.91 -5.05 7.97
C LEU A 153 -6.55 -3.90 7.03
N ALA A 154 -7.20 -2.75 7.20
CA ALA A 154 -6.92 -1.55 6.42
C ALA A 154 -5.49 -1.02 6.68
N LYS A 155 -5.03 -1.04 7.95
CA LYS A 155 -3.64 -0.69 8.30
C LYS A 155 -2.64 -1.66 7.67
N VAL A 156 -2.91 -2.96 7.72
CA VAL A 156 -2.10 -3.98 7.05
C VAL A 156 -2.03 -3.72 5.54
N ALA A 157 -3.14 -3.32 4.90
CA ALA A 157 -3.13 -2.99 3.47
C ALA A 157 -2.18 -1.84 3.16
N VAL A 158 -2.21 -0.77 3.96
CA VAL A 158 -1.30 0.38 3.79
C VAL A 158 0.14 -0.03 4.04
N HIS A 159 0.41 -0.83 5.08
CA HIS A 159 1.73 -1.39 5.39
C HIS A 159 2.30 -2.20 4.21
N GLU A 160 1.55 -3.16 3.69
CA GLU A 160 2.02 -4.05 2.63
C GLU A 160 2.22 -3.31 1.30
N ILE A 161 1.39 -2.31 0.98
CA ILE A 161 1.67 -1.41 -0.15
C ILE A 161 2.96 -0.64 0.10
N GLY A 162 3.22 -0.18 1.32
CA GLY A 162 4.50 0.45 1.70
C GLY A 162 5.71 -0.40 1.32
N HIS A 163 5.68 -1.72 1.55
CA HIS A 163 6.73 -2.63 1.10
C HIS A 163 6.93 -2.59 -0.42
N THR A 164 5.86 -2.59 -1.19
CA THR A 164 5.98 -2.51 -2.66
C THR A 164 6.62 -1.20 -3.15
N LEU A 165 6.61 -0.14 -2.34
CA LEU A 165 7.29 1.14 -2.59
C LEU A 165 8.77 1.12 -2.17
N GLY A 166 9.27 -0.01 -1.67
CA GLY A 166 10.63 -0.15 -1.18
C GLY A 166 10.82 0.27 0.28
N LEU A 167 9.75 0.40 1.07
CA LEU A 167 9.85 0.70 2.50
C LEU A 167 10.10 -0.59 3.29
N PRO A 168 11.26 -0.74 3.95
CA PRO A 168 11.50 -1.85 4.87
C PRO A 168 10.72 -1.65 6.18
N HIS A 169 10.72 -2.68 7.04
CA HIS A 169 10.24 -2.52 8.40
C HIS A 169 10.98 -1.39 9.12
N CYS A 170 10.24 -0.63 9.91
CA CYS A 170 10.71 0.55 10.62
C CYS A 170 10.81 0.28 12.13
N PRO A 171 11.89 0.68 12.80
CA PRO A 171 12.01 0.53 14.25
C PRO A 171 11.19 1.57 15.04
N THR A 172 10.65 2.59 14.36
CA THR A 172 9.88 3.66 15.03
C THR A 172 8.53 3.11 15.48
N ARG A 173 8.30 3.15 16.78
CA ARG A 173 7.03 2.74 17.39
C ARG A 173 5.86 3.56 16.83
N SER A 174 4.74 2.89 16.57
CA SER A 174 3.49 3.45 16.02
C SER A 174 3.58 3.91 14.56
N CYS A 175 4.73 3.72 13.90
CA CYS A 175 4.83 3.86 12.45
C CYS A 175 4.04 2.74 11.77
N LEU A 176 3.36 3.04 10.66
CA LEU A 176 2.67 2.01 9.86
C LEU A 176 3.63 0.93 9.33
N MET A 177 4.92 1.23 9.18
CA MET A 177 5.93 0.23 8.80
C MET A 177 6.58 -0.48 10.00
N GLU A 178 6.05 -0.36 11.23
CA GLU A 178 6.60 -1.08 12.38
C GLU A 178 6.52 -2.60 12.17
N ASP A 179 7.59 -3.35 12.47
CA ASP A 179 7.53 -4.81 12.44
C ASP A 179 6.61 -5.33 13.56
N ALA A 180 5.50 -5.92 13.18
CA ALA A 180 4.57 -6.51 14.13
C ALA A 180 5.14 -7.72 14.88
N MET A 181 6.27 -8.30 14.45
CA MET A 181 6.89 -9.50 15.03
C MET A 181 5.88 -10.63 15.27
N GLY A 182 4.90 -10.76 14.36
CA GLY A 182 3.79 -11.72 14.47
C GLY A 182 2.71 -11.38 15.51
N LYS A 183 2.73 -10.17 16.08
CA LYS A 183 1.76 -9.72 17.10
C LYS A 183 0.73 -8.80 16.47
N VAL A 184 -0.49 -9.28 16.25
CA VAL A 184 -1.57 -8.49 15.65
C VAL A 184 -1.87 -7.19 16.42
N VAL A 185 -1.68 -7.17 17.74
CA VAL A 185 -1.92 -6.00 18.58
C VAL A 185 -0.97 -4.82 18.29
N THR A 186 0.11 -5.04 17.54
CA THR A 186 0.98 -3.95 17.08
C THR A 186 0.21 -2.98 16.21
N THR A 187 -0.69 -3.47 15.34
CA THR A 187 -1.52 -2.62 14.46
C THR A 187 -2.44 -1.67 15.23
N ASP A 188 -2.76 -1.96 16.49
CA ASP A 188 -3.65 -1.12 17.31
C ASP A 188 -3.05 0.25 17.63
N ARG A 189 -1.71 0.34 17.67
CA ARG A 189 -1.00 1.60 17.94
C ARG A 189 -0.50 2.31 16.69
N GLU A 190 -0.42 1.63 15.57
CA GLU A 190 -0.04 2.23 14.29
C GLU A 190 -1.04 3.30 13.88
N ARG A 191 -0.53 4.44 13.36
CA ARG A 191 -1.38 5.58 12.97
C ARG A 191 -1.01 6.14 11.61
N ASP A 192 0.27 6.35 11.35
CA ASP A 192 0.80 7.00 10.16
C ASP A 192 2.24 6.57 9.89
N PHE A 193 2.76 6.89 8.72
CA PHE A 193 4.18 6.76 8.45
C PHE A 193 4.97 7.81 9.25
N CYS A 194 6.08 7.40 9.85
CA CYS A 194 7.00 8.36 10.46
C CYS A 194 7.73 9.20 9.40
N ALA A 195 8.37 10.29 9.82
CA ALA A 195 9.07 11.20 8.90
C ALA A 195 10.11 10.48 8.02
N ASN A 196 10.84 9.52 8.58
CA ASN A 196 11.84 8.76 7.83
C ASN A 196 11.20 7.88 6.73
N CYS A 197 10.08 7.21 7.02
CA CYS A 197 9.37 6.41 6.02
C CYS A 197 8.76 7.28 4.92
N ARG A 198 8.25 8.47 5.26
CA ARG A 198 7.76 9.45 4.28
C ARG A 198 8.88 9.93 3.37
N ALA A 199 10.01 10.34 3.95
CA ALA A 199 11.18 10.79 3.18
C ALA A 199 11.72 9.67 2.26
N LEU A 200 11.75 8.43 2.73
CA LEU A 200 12.18 7.29 1.90
C LEU A 200 11.19 7.01 0.77
N ALA A 201 9.88 7.11 1.02
CA ALA A 201 8.88 6.97 -0.04
C ALA A 201 9.06 8.06 -1.13
N GLU A 202 9.29 9.31 -0.73
CA GLU A 202 9.55 10.42 -1.64
C GLU A 202 10.84 10.20 -2.45
N GLN A 203 11.92 9.74 -1.83
CA GLN A 203 13.17 9.38 -2.51
C GLN A 203 12.94 8.27 -3.55
N ASN A 204 12.03 7.34 -3.27
CA ASN A 204 11.63 6.28 -4.19
C ASN A 204 10.59 6.76 -5.24
N GLY A 205 10.25 8.05 -5.28
CA GLY A 205 9.33 8.67 -6.24
C GLY A 205 7.84 8.46 -5.93
N PHE A 206 7.48 8.30 -4.64
CA PHE A 206 6.10 8.09 -4.20
C PHE A 206 5.67 9.15 -3.19
N ALA A 207 4.56 9.85 -3.49
CA ALA A 207 3.93 10.74 -2.54
C ALA A 207 3.04 9.94 -1.57
N ILE A 208 3.11 10.30 -0.29
CA ILE A 208 2.16 9.86 0.75
C ILE A 208 1.34 11.09 1.15
N ALA A 209 0.02 10.95 1.19
CA ALA A 209 -0.88 12.06 1.52
C ALA A 209 -0.58 12.65 2.89
N GLU A 210 -0.75 13.96 3.04
CA GLU A 210 -0.67 14.64 4.32
C GLU A 210 -1.90 14.28 5.18
N ASN A 211 -1.69 14.06 6.49
CA ASN A 211 -2.75 13.78 7.48
C ASN A 211 -3.75 12.67 7.10
N PRO A 212 -3.31 11.51 6.61
CA PRO A 212 -4.21 10.42 6.24
C PRO A 212 -4.86 9.74 7.45
N ALA A 213 -4.42 10.08 8.67
CA ALA A 213 -4.92 9.50 9.92
C ALA A 213 -6.44 9.64 10.12
N ALA A 214 -7.11 10.55 9.40
CA ALA A 214 -8.57 10.65 9.34
C ALA A 214 -9.24 9.37 8.80
N ALA A 215 -8.52 8.55 8.02
CA ALA A 215 -9.02 7.26 7.52
C ALA A 215 -9.41 6.28 8.64
N TRP A 216 -8.85 6.42 9.84
CA TRP A 216 -9.12 5.54 10.98
C TRP A 216 -10.22 6.07 11.93
N LEU A 217 -10.66 7.32 11.77
CA LEU A 217 -11.60 7.98 12.70
C LEU A 217 -13.05 7.51 12.54
N GLY A 218 -13.40 6.85 11.45
CA GLY A 218 -14.74 6.30 11.20
C GLY A 218 -15.02 4.94 11.89
N ALA A 219 -14.05 4.33 12.55
CA ALA A 219 -14.14 2.97 13.13
C ALA A 219 -14.30 2.96 14.67
N ARG A 220 -14.64 4.08 15.29
CA ARG A 220 -14.87 4.20 16.76
C ARG A 220 -16.31 3.92 17.14
#